data_d1fe157411327704dbdfafebbe0a0379
#
_entry.id   d1fe157411327704dbdfafebbe0a0379
#
_cell.length_a   1.000
_cell.length_b   1.000
_cell.length_c   1.000
_cell.angle_alpha   90.00
_cell.angle_beta   90.00
_cell.angle_gamma   90.00
#
_symmetry.space_group_name_H-M   'P 1'
#
loop_
_entity.id
_entity.type
_entity.pdbx_description
1 polymer ?
#
loop_
_entity_poly.entity_id
_entity_poly.type
_entity_poly.pdbx_seq_one_letter_code
_entity_poly.pdbx_strand_id
1 'polypeptide(L)'
;MIGSEIVKDGFVKAYNKLVKKYNKKGCLTDDDFVIITESFDIPLIMLSELQDRLYNEGIVITNSSSGNEKSSRTQTNHEKSYHKKRETHDKSSISIRKDKYEMFFDEMEASDTLKVKESFFDDYNKARIQSTYIPVLILAFIENANEHGTVLMGKIISYYKSFYAERKNKSLIVERSDSIFARSEPGDDEIKRLILFNPLGRSFLKKYFRYDKQTDSVCINTKLWMGMSYSDGIRIKEKSKTIISGYYKKLSLSGSSG
;
A
#
# COMPACT_ATOMS: atom_id res chain seq x y z
N MET A 1 4.68 25.53 -11.60
CA MET A 1 4.70 26.11 -10.23
C MET A 1 3.37 26.02 -9.46
N ILE A 2 2.22 25.96 -10.07
CA ILE A 2 0.90 25.97 -9.37
C ILE A 2 0.57 24.63 -8.66
N GLY A 3 1.07 23.51 -9.15
CA GLY A 3 0.70 22.17 -8.58
C GLY A 3 1.32 21.85 -7.21
N SER A 4 2.54 22.32 -6.92
CA SER A 4 3.23 22.01 -5.66
C SER A 4 2.67 22.78 -4.47
N GLU A 5 2.22 24.01 -4.68
CA GLU A 5 1.58 24.83 -3.65
C GLU A 5 0.18 24.28 -3.27
N ILE A 6 -0.58 23.79 -4.24
CA ILE A 6 -1.91 23.22 -4.01
C ILE A 6 -1.81 21.96 -3.15
N VAL A 7 -0.82 21.09 -3.41
CA VAL A 7 -0.62 19.85 -2.64
C VAL A 7 -0.14 20.15 -1.22
N LYS A 8 0.76 21.14 -1.05
CA LYS A 8 1.21 21.60 0.28
C LYS A 8 0.06 22.20 1.09
N ASP A 9 -0.76 23.01 0.46
CA ASP A 9 -1.94 23.62 1.09
C ASP A 9 -2.99 22.55 1.46
N GLY A 10 -3.21 21.56 0.57
CA GLY A 10 -4.05 20.39 0.84
C GLY A 10 -3.57 19.59 2.05
N PHE A 11 -2.26 19.31 2.13
CA PHE A 11 -1.67 18.57 3.25
C PHE A 11 -1.85 19.31 4.59
N VAL A 12 -1.55 20.61 4.64
CA VAL A 12 -1.71 21.42 5.85
C VAL A 12 -3.19 21.48 6.28
N LYS A 13 -4.10 21.63 5.33
CA LYS A 13 -5.54 21.64 5.59
C LYS A 13 -6.05 20.29 6.12
N ALA A 14 -5.61 19.18 5.51
CA ALA A 14 -5.93 17.83 5.97
C ALA A 14 -5.43 17.59 7.40
N TYR A 15 -4.17 17.91 7.66
CA TYR A 15 -3.57 17.81 8.99
C TYR A 15 -4.36 18.59 10.03
N ASN A 16 -4.61 19.88 9.81
CA ASN A 16 -5.36 20.73 10.73
C ASN A 16 -6.79 20.22 10.97
N LYS A 17 -7.43 19.65 9.93
CA LYS A 17 -8.79 19.09 10.06
C LYS A 17 -8.79 17.80 10.87
N LEU A 18 -7.77 16.95 10.72
CA LEU A 18 -7.58 15.73 11.53
C LEU A 18 -7.34 16.07 13.00
N VAL A 19 -6.42 16.98 13.30
CA VAL A 19 -6.14 17.45 14.67
C VAL A 19 -7.39 18.06 15.29
N LYS A 20 -8.11 18.92 14.56
CA LYS A 20 -9.37 19.52 15.06
C LYS A 20 -10.44 18.44 15.35
N LYS A 21 -10.51 17.40 14.50
CA LYS A 21 -11.46 16.30 14.72
C LYS A 21 -11.08 15.47 15.94
N TYR A 22 -9.80 15.18 16.12
CA TYR A 22 -9.28 14.50 17.32
C TYR A 22 -9.59 15.30 18.59
N ASN A 23 -9.27 16.59 18.61
CA ASN A 23 -9.53 17.46 19.75
C ASN A 23 -11.02 17.54 20.14
N LYS A 24 -11.92 17.37 19.17
CA LYS A 24 -13.37 17.37 19.40
C LYS A 24 -13.89 16.02 19.88
N LYS A 25 -13.35 14.90 19.38
CA LYS A 25 -13.87 13.55 19.63
C LYS A 25 -13.05 12.74 20.64
N GLY A 26 -11.80 13.13 20.91
CA GLY A 26 -10.85 12.38 21.72
C GLY A 26 -10.27 11.14 21.06
N CYS A 27 -10.69 10.83 19.85
CA CYS A 27 -10.17 9.72 19.02
C CYS A 27 -10.25 10.06 17.55
N LEU A 28 -9.39 9.40 16.76
CA LEU A 28 -9.38 9.47 15.30
C LEU A 28 -9.47 8.05 14.75
N THR A 29 -10.46 7.78 13.90
CA THR A 29 -10.65 6.46 13.27
C THR A 29 -10.02 6.41 11.89
N ASP A 30 -9.77 5.18 11.37
CA ASP A 30 -9.34 4.99 9.99
C ASP A 30 -10.29 5.65 8.99
N ASP A 31 -11.61 5.55 9.21
CA ASP A 31 -12.60 6.20 8.33
C ASP A 31 -12.46 7.73 8.38
N ASP A 32 -12.22 8.30 9.56
CA ASP A 32 -12.00 9.73 9.71
C ASP A 32 -10.75 10.19 8.94
N PHE A 33 -9.69 9.38 9.00
CA PHE A 33 -8.44 9.65 8.28
C PHE A 33 -8.65 9.57 6.76
N VAL A 34 -9.29 8.50 6.29
CA VAL A 34 -9.61 8.28 4.87
C VAL A 34 -10.44 9.44 4.32
N ILE A 35 -11.60 9.74 4.94
CA ILE A 35 -12.53 10.78 4.46
C ILE A 35 -11.84 12.14 4.37
N ILE A 36 -10.98 12.47 5.34
CA ILE A 36 -10.31 13.77 5.35
C ILE A 36 -9.19 13.81 4.31
N THR A 37 -8.36 12.79 4.21
CA THR A 37 -7.28 12.75 3.22
C THR A 37 -7.81 12.74 1.79
N GLU A 38 -8.91 12.04 1.53
CA GLU A 38 -9.61 12.07 0.24
C GLU A 38 -10.16 13.46 -0.08
N SER A 39 -10.77 14.15 0.90
CA SER A 39 -11.37 15.47 0.68
C SER A 39 -10.35 16.54 0.28
N PHE A 40 -9.06 16.30 0.46
CA PHE A 40 -7.96 17.17 0.07
C PHE A 40 -7.03 16.54 -0.98
N ASP A 41 -7.41 15.39 -1.54
CA ASP A 41 -6.66 14.65 -2.57
C ASP A 41 -5.18 14.44 -2.21
N ILE A 42 -4.94 13.98 -0.95
CA ILE A 42 -3.59 13.79 -0.44
C ILE A 42 -2.91 12.61 -1.15
N PRO A 43 -1.75 12.81 -1.82
CA PRO A 43 -1.02 11.72 -2.46
C PRO A 43 -0.60 10.63 -1.48
N LEU A 44 -0.60 9.35 -1.93
CA LEU A 44 -0.20 8.20 -1.10
C LEU A 44 1.17 8.38 -0.45
N ILE A 45 2.11 8.98 -1.18
CA ILE A 45 3.47 9.27 -0.70
C ILE A 45 3.49 10.18 0.53
N MET A 46 2.47 11.03 0.71
CA MET A 46 2.41 11.99 1.83
C MET A 46 1.63 11.45 3.04
N LEU A 47 0.97 10.28 2.91
CA LEU A 47 0.16 9.75 3.99
C LEU A 47 1.00 9.25 5.17
N SER A 48 2.16 8.65 4.90
CA SER A 48 3.08 8.24 5.97
C SER A 48 3.58 9.43 6.77
N GLU A 49 3.95 10.53 6.09
CA GLU A 49 4.33 11.76 6.78
C GLU A 49 3.17 12.36 7.59
N LEU A 50 1.96 12.30 7.06
CA LEU A 50 0.77 12.77 7.77
C LEU A 50 0.49 11.93 9.02
N GLN A 51 0.63 10.60 8.92
CA GLN A 51 0.50 9.69 10.06
C GLN A 51 1.61 9.90 11.09
N ASP A 52 2.86 10.05 10.65
CA ASP A 52 4.00 10.30 11.53
C ASP A 52 3.84 11.62 12.30
N ARG A 53 3.32 12.67 11.65
CA ARG A 53 3.05 13.95 12.33
C ARG A 53 1.96 13.81 13.38
N LEU A 54 0.87 13.13 13.07
CA LEU A 54 -0.21 12.86 14.03
C LEU A 54 0.31 12.03 15.22
N TYR A 55 1.09 10.98 14.94
CA TYR A 55 1.69 10.13 15.98
C TYR A 55 2.63 10.90 16.89
N ASN A 56 3.46 11.80 16.36
CA ASN A 56 4.37 12.66 17.13
C ASN A 56 3.62 13.65 18.05
N GLU A 57 2.36 13.95 17.74
CA GLU A 57 1.46 14.73 18.62
C GLU A 57 0.64 13.84 19.57
N GLY A 58 0.90 12.54 19.61
CA GLY A 58 0.18 11.59 20.45
C GLY A 58 -1.20 11.20 19.92
N ILE A 59 -1.49 11.49 18.64
CA ILE A 59 -2.75 11.14 17.98
C ILE A 59 -2.59 9.79 17.29
N VAL A 60 -3.26 8.77 17.84
CA VAL A 60 -3.28 7.42 17.29
C VAL A 60 -4.57 7.21 16.50
N ILE A 61 -4.44 6.68 15.28
CA ILE A 61 -5.56 6.29 14.43
C ILE A 61 -6.00 4.89 14.85
N THR A 62 -7.29 4.71 15.15
CA THR A 62 -7.88 3.44 15.60
C THR A 62 -8.76 2.82 14.53
N ASN A 63 -8.78 1.48 14.46
CA ASN A 63 -9.63 0.76 13.50
C ASN A 63 -11.11 0.98 13.79
N SER A 64 -11.90 1.28 12.78
CA SER A 64 -13.36 1.53 12.88
C SER A 64 -14.17 0.27 13.24
N SER A 65 -13.56 -0.92 13.15
CA SER A 65 -14.23 -2.22 13.36
C SER A 65 -14.39 -2.65 14.83
N SER A 66 -13.91 -1.86 15.80
CA SER A 66 -14.08 -2.15 17.22
C SER A 66 -15.22 -1.32 17.87
N GLY A 67 -16.41 -1.35 17.26
CA GLY A 67 -17.64 -0.89 17.90
C GLY A 67 -18.08 -1.88 18.97
N ASN A 68 -18.01 -1.49 20.25
CA ASN A 68 -18.45 -2.17 21.46
C ASN A 68 -17.46 -3.13 22.14
N GLU A 69 -16.40 -2.59 22.71
CA GLU A 69 -15.92 -3.10 23.98
C GLU A 69 -15.76 -1.94 24.95
N LYS A 70 -16.65 -1.95 25.96
CA LYS A 70 -16.55 -1.05 27.13
C LYS A 70 -15.21 -1.31 27.81
N SER A 71 -14.34 -0.31 27.78
CA SER A 71 -13.08 -0.27 28.50
C SER A 71 -13.31 -0.53 29.98
N SER A 72 -13.02 -1.74 30.44
CA SER A 72 -12.71 -2.01 31.83
C SER A 72 -11.24 -1.67 32.06
N ARG A 73 -11.03 -0.59 32.81
CA ARG A 73 -9.72 -0.21 33.37
C ARG A 73 -9.16 -1.39 34.14
N THR A 74 -8.07 -1.97 33.65
CA THR A 74 -7.17 -2.76 34.50
C THR A 74 -5.80 -2.08 34.44
N GLN A 75 -5.52 -1.35 35.51
CA GLN A 75 -4.17 -0.88 35.83
C GLN A 75 -3.31 -2.11 36.12
N THR A 76 -2.32 -2.37 35.32
CA THR A 76 -1.16 -3.16 35.73
C THR A 76 0.08 -2.30 35.57
N ASN A 77 0.57 -1.84 36.73
CA ASN A 77 1.91 -1.30 36.92
C ASN A 77 2.95 -2.33 36.47
N HIS A 78 3.73 -2.00 35.48
CA HIS A 78 5.07 -2.53 35.33
C HIS A 78 6.03 -1.37 35.03
N GLU A 79 6.60 -0.85 36.09
CA GLU A 79 7.84 -0.09 36.03
C GLU A 79 8.92 -0.94 35.37
N LYS A 80 9.41 -0.51 34.22
CA LYS A 80 10.77 -0.77 33.76
C LYS A 80 11.37 0.52 33.27
N SER A 81 12.22 1.05 34.11
CA SER A 81 13.23 2.06 33.88
C SER A 81 13.95 1.82 32.53
N TYR A 82 13.72 2.71 31.57
CA TYR A 82 14.65 2.89 30.45
C TYR A 82 15.23 4.29 30.55
N HIS A 83 16.54 4.30 30.70
CA HIS A 83 17.36 5.50 30.71
C HIS A 83 17.07 6.38 29.51
N LYS A 84 16.64 7.58 29.82
CA LYS A 84 16.42 8.69 28.90
C LYS A 84 17.77 9.18 28.38
N LYS A 85 18.28 8.58 27.30
CA LYS A 85 19.25 9.28 26.44
C LYS A 85 18.48 10.32 25.65
N ARG A 86 18.61 11.56 26.03
CA ARG A 86 18.28 12.70 25.20
C ARG A 86 19.28 12.68 24.01
N GLU A 87 18.87 12.09 22.91
CA GLU A 87 19.45 12.42 21.62
C GLU A 87 18.85 13.72 21.17
N THR A 88 19.67 14.73 21.09
CA THR A 88 19.38 16.01 20.42
C THR A 88 19.10 15.66 18.96
N HIS A 89 17.82 15.60 18.59
CA HIS A 89 17.41 15.48 17.20
C HIS A 89 17.96 16.70 16.45
N ASP A 90 18.95 16.44 15.64
CA ASP A 90 19.58 17.41 14.75
C ASP A 90 18.52 17.99 13.81
N LYS A 91 18.26 19.29 13.96
CA LYS A 91 17.33 20.04 13.10
C LYS A 91 17.71 20.00 11.61
N SER A 92 18.94 19.59 11.29
CA SER A 92 19.44 19.41 9.92
C SER A 92 18.75 18.26 9.17
N SER A 93 18.37 17.18 9.86
CA SER A 93 17.72 16.02 9.22
C SER A 93 16.28 16.30 8.76
N ILE A 94 15.57 17.19 9.44
CA ILE A 94 14.20 17.61 9.08
C ILE A 94 14.25 18.55 7.86
N SER A 95 15.26 19.44 7.78
CA SER A 95 15.48 20.31 6.62
C SER A 95 15.80 19.49 5.36
N ILE A 96 16.69 18.51 5.45
CA ILE A 96 17.10 17.67 4.31
C ILE A 96 15.90 16.86 3.75
N ARG A 97 14.99 16.37 4.61
CA ARG A 97 13.77 15.69 4.14
C ARG A 97 12.83 16.65 3.42
N LYS A 98 12.65 17.87 3.94
CA LYS A 98 11.78 18.88 3.35
C LYS A 98 12.29 19.31 1.97
N ASP A 99 13.58 19.58 1.83
CA ASP A 99 14.20 19.97 0.56
C ASP A 99 14.12 18.87 -0.51
N LYS A 100 14.23 17.59 -0.10
CA LYS A 100 14.16 16.46 -1.01
C LYS A 100 12.74 16.26 -1.59
N TYR A 101 11.70 16.48 -0.80
CA TYR A 101 10.32 16.46 -1.29
C TYR A 101 10.01 17.70 -2.15
N GLU A 102 10.53 18.86 -1.80
CA GLU A 102 10.36 20.08 -2.59
C GLU A 102 10.98 19.93 -4.00
N MET A 103 12.20 19.40 -4.12
CA MET A 103 12.82 19.08 -5.42
C MET A 103 12.00 18.12 -6.28
N PHE A 104 11.39 17.09 -5.68
CA PHE A 104 10.56 16.13 -6.43
C PHE A 104 9.30 16.75 -7.04
N PHE A 105 8.71 17.74 -6.39
CA PHE A 105 7.50 18.40 -6.87
C PHE A 105 7.79 19.47 -7.95
N ASP A 106 8.97 20.08 -7.94
CA ASP A 106 9.33 21.12 -8.91
C ASP A 106 9.65 20.55 -10.32
N GLU A 107 9.98 19.26 -10.42
CA GLU A 107 10.31 18.60 -11.70
C GLU A 107 9.11 17.94 -12.41
N MET A 108 7.91 17.95 -11.81
CA MET A 108 6.75 17.24 -12.34
C MET A 108 5.73 18.16 -13.01
N GLU A 109 5.54 17.99 -14.32
CA GLU A 109 4.34 18.46 -14.99
C GLU A 109 3.13 17.61 -14.52
N ALA A 110 2.19 18.23 -13.80
CA ALA A 110 1.00 17.56 -13.25
C ALA A 110 0.18 16.82 -14.33
N SER A 111 0.18 17.31 -15.57
CA SER A 111 -0.51 16.67 -16.70
C SER A 111 0.04 15.29 -17.05
N ASP A 112 1.34 15.06 -16.91
CA ASP A 112 1.97 13.78 -17.24
C ASP A 112 1.66 12.71 -16.19
N THR A 113 1.59 13.10 -14.93
CA THR A 113 1.25 12.23 -13.82
C THR A 113 -0.16 11.68 -13.93
N LEU A 114 -1.12 12.55 -14.24
CA LEU A 114 -2.51 12.16 -14.45
C LEU A 114 -2.66 11.18 -15.62
N LYS A 115 -2.00 11.46 -16.75
CA LYS A 115 -2.03 10.58 -17.93
C LYS A 115 -1.47 9.18 -17.64
N VAL A 116 -0.35 9.11 -16.89
CA VAL A 116 0.24 7.81 -16.52
C VAL A 116 -0.69 7.04 -15.59
N LYS A 117 -1.34 7.73 -14.64
CA LYS A 117 -2.33 7.14 -13.73
C LYS A 117 -3.55 6.60 -14.49
N GLU A 118 -4.14 7.40 -15.36
CA GLU A 118 -5.27 6.98 -16.18
C GLU A 118 -4.92 5.79 -17.08
N SER A 119 -3.74 5.82 -17.71
CA SER A 119 -3.24 4.70 -18.52
C SER A 119 -3.09 3.41 -17.70
N PHE A 120 -2.60 3.50 -16.47
CA PHE A 120 -2.49 2.35 -15.56
C PHE A 120 -3.86 1.75 -15.24
N PHE A 121 -4.84 2.59 -14.87
CA PHE A 121 -6.19 2.12 -14.58
C PHE A 121 -6.86 1.50 -15.80
N ASP A 122 -6.67 2.09 -16.97
CA ASP A 122 -7.19 1.59 -18.23
C ASP A 122 -6.59 0.22 -18.58
N ASP A 123 -5.26 0.08 -18.52
CA ASP A 123 -4.57 -1.18 -18.76
C ASP A 123 -5.01 -2.25 -17.74
N TYR A 124 -5.16 -1.88 -16.46
CA TYR A 124 -5.60 -2.82 -15.42
C TYR A 124 -7.08 -3.24 -15.61
N ASN A 125 -7.93 -2.33 -16.07
CA ASN A 125 -9.34 -2.63 -16.35
C ASN A 125 -9.51 -3.55 -17.56
N LYS A 126 -8.67 -3.40 -18.58
CA LYS A 126 -8.69 -4.18 -19.82
C LYS A 126 -7.90 -5.49 -19.73
N ALA A 127 -7.08 -5.68 -18.68
CA ALA A 127 -6.21 -6.82 -18.55
C ALA A 127 -6.98 -8.15 -18.47
N ARG A 128 -6.65 -9.09 -19.37
CA ARG A 128 -7.12 -10.48 -19.30
C ARG A 128 -6.26 -11.26 -18.31
N ILE A 129 -6.76 -11.41 -17.09
CA ILE A 129 -6.05 -12.06 -16.00
C ILE A 129 -6.43 -13.54 -15.95
N GLN A 130 -5.45 -14.42 -16.17
CA GLN A 130 -5.61 -15.86 -16.25
C GLN A 130 -5.13 -16.62 -14.99
N SER A 131 -4.59 -15.91 -14.01
CA SER A 131 -4.13 -16.43 -12.73
C SER A 131 -4.23 -15.33 -11.66
N THR A 132 -4.12 -15.71 -10.39
CA THR A 132 -4.14 -14.73 -9.31
C THR A 132 -2.81 -13.99 -9.12
N TYR A 133 -1.75 -14.33 -9.87
CA TYR A 133 -0.41 -13.78 -9.65
C TYR A 133 -0.33 -12.26 -9.82
N ILE A 134 -1.00 -11.69 -10.83
CA ILE A 134 -1.03 -10.24 -11.05
C ILE A 134 -1.74 -9.50 -9.91
N PRO A 135 -3.00 -9.81 -9.57
CA PRO A 135 -3.68 -9.09 -8.50
C PRO A 135 -3.06 -9.33 -7.12
N VAL A 136 -2.46 -10.50 -6.87
CA VAL A 136 -1.71 -10.76 -5.62
C VAL A 136 -0.44 -9.91 -5.57
N LEU A 137 0.30 -9.76 -6.68
CA LEU A 137 1.46 -8.85 -6.74
C LEU A 137 1.05 -7.40 -6.43
N ILE A 138 -0.04 -6.94 -7.03
CA ILE A 138 -0.54 -5.58 -6.82
C ILE A 138 -0.94 -5.37 -5.36
N LEU A 139 -1.63 -6.33 -4.74
CA LEU A 139 -1.96 -6.27 -3.31
C LEU A 139 -0.70 -6.24 -2.44
N ALA A 140 0.23 -7.17 -2.68
CA ALA A 140 1.51 -7.21 -1.98
C ALA A 140 2.26 -5.88 -2.08
N PHE A 141 2.23 -5.26 -3.27
CA PHE A 141 2.89 -4.00 -3.52
C PHE A 141 2.23 -2.85 -2.75
N ILE A 142 0.92 -2.64 -2.91
CA ILE A 142 0.19 -1.53 -2.28
C ILE A 142 0.23 -1.61 -0.74
N GLU A 143 0.30 -2.82 -0.18
CA GLU A 143 0.34 -3.01 1.27
C GLU A 143 1.73 -2.87 1.89
N ASN A 144 2.79 -2.98 1.08
CA ASN A 144 4.17 -2.98 1.59
C ASN A 144 5.06 -1.90 0.97
N ALA A 145 4.54 -1.07 0.05
CA ALA A 145 5.33 -0.04 -0.59
C ALA A 145 5.73 1.04 0.44
N ASN A 146 7.00 1.44 0.35
CA ASN A 146 7.48 2.59 1.09
C ASN A 146 7.07 3.91 0.38
N GLU A 147 7.42 5.02 0.98
CA GLU A 147 7.17 6.37 0.47
C GLU A 147 7.71 6.62 -0.96
N HIS A 148 8.71 5.86 -1.38
CA HIS A 148 9.29 5.96 -2.74
C HIS A 148 8.67 5.00 -3.75
N GLY A 149 7.59 4.30 -3.40
CA GLY A 149 6.97 3.31 -4.27
C GLY A 149 7.89 2.13 -4.55
N THR A 150 8.55 1.62 -3.52
CA THR A 150 9.48 0.50 -3.59
C THR A 150 9.15 -0.55 -2.55
N VAL A 151 9.18 -1.83 -2.93
CA VAL A 151 8.95 -2.98 -2.04
C VAL A 151 10.09 -3.97 -2.19
N LEU A 152 10.70 -4.39 -1.09
CA LEU A 152 11.68 -5.48 -1.08
C LEU A 152 11.04 -6.78 -1.60
N MET A 153 11.75 -7.50 -2.46
CA MET A 153 11.26 -8.76 -3.04
C MET A 153 10.87 -9.78 -1.98
N GLY A 154 11.62 -9.85 -0.87
CA GLY A 154 11.30 -10.72 0.26
C GLY A 154 9.94 -10.45 0.89
N LYS A 155 9.49 -9.19 0.98
CA LYS A 155 8.13 -8.85 1.45
C LYS A 155 7.05 -9.32 0.47
N ILE A 156 7.29 -9.19 -0.83
CA ILE A 156 6.37 -9.69 -1.86
C ILE A 156 6.27 -11.21 -1.78
N ILE A 157 7.40 -11.91 -1.68
CA ILE A 157 7.45 -13.38 -1.55
C ILE A 157 6.67 -13.83 -0.31
N SER A 158 6.90 -13.18 0.85
CA SER A 158 6.18 -13.47 2.09
C SER A 158 4.68 -13.28 1.94
N TYR A 159 4.25 -12.24 1.23
CA TYR A 159 2.83 -12.00 0.93
C TYR A 159 2.23 -13.13 0.08
N TYR A 160 2.93 -13.56 -0.98
CA TYR A 160 2.49 -14.70 -1.81
C TYR A 160 2.35 -15.96 -0.97
N LYS A 161 3.37 -16.29 -0.16
CA LYS A 161 3.30 -17.46 0.73
C LYS A 161 2.10 -17.39 1.65
N SER A 162 1.90 -16.28 2.33
CA SER A 162 0.78 -16.10 3.26
C SER A 162 -0.58 -16.21 2.56
N PHE A 163 -0.72 -15.58 1.39
CA PHE A 163 -1.96 -15.61 0.61
C PHE A 163 -2.36 -17.06 0.21
N TYR A 164 -1.43 -17.82 -0.35
CA TYR A 164 -1.71 -19.19 -0.79
C TYR A 164 -1.79 -20.18 0.37
N ALA A 165 -1.00 -20.01 1.43
CA ALA A 165 -1.11 -20.82 2.64
C ALA A 165 -2.45 -20.63 3.35
N GLU A 166 -2.96 -19.40 3.44
CA GLU A 166 -4.29 -19.13 4.01
C GLU A 166 -5.39 -19.87 3.25
N ARG A 167 -5.33 -19.89 1.92
CA ARG A 167 -6.28 -20.64 1.09
C ARG A 167 -6.20 -22.14 1.34
N LYS A 168 -4.97 -22.67 1.40
CA LYS A 168 -4.73 -24.10 1.70
C LYS A 168 -5.28 -24.49 3.07
N ASN A 169 -5.02 -23.67 4.09
CA ASN A 169 -5.50 -23.90 5.46
C ASN A 169 -7.03 -23.87 5.57
N LYS A 170 -7.69 -23.08 4.71
CA LYS A 170 -9.15 -23.02 4.61
C LYS A 170 -9.75 -24.11 3.69
N SER A 171 -8.93 -25.06 3.20
CA SER A 171 -9.33 -26.09 2.22
C SER A 171 -9.97 -25.51 0.94
N LEU A 172 -9.55 -24.32 0.56
CA LEU A 172 -9.98 -23.66 -0.66
C LEU A 172 -9.06 -24.01 -1.83
N ILE A 173 -9.57 -23.90 -3.06
CA ILE A 173 -8.73 -24.04 -4.26
C ILE A 173 -7.61 -23.00 -4.19
N VAL A 174 -6.35 -23.45 -4.19
CA VAL A 174 -5.17 -22.60 -4.06
C VAL A 174 -4.87 -21.90 -5.38
N GLU A 175 -4.79 -22.66 -6.50
CA GLU A 175 -4.59 -22.19 -7.85
C GLU A 175 -4.91 -23.35 -8.80
N ARG A 176 -4.70 -23.20 -10.12
CA ARG A 176 -4.78 -24.32 -11.08
C ARG A 176 -3.77 -25.40 -10.72
N SER A 177 -4.08 -26.65 -11.07
CA SER A 177 -3.26 -27.83 -10.73
C SER A 177 -1.82 -27.78 -11.27
N ASP A 178 -1.57 -27.01 -12.35
CA ASP A 178 -0.25 -26.80 -12.92
C ASP A 178 0.58 -25.71 -12.21
N SER A 179 -0.01 -25.00 -11.25
CA SER A 179 0.67 -23.95 -10.47
C SER A 179 1.66 -24.54 -9.46
N ILE A 180 2.77 -23.83 -9.23
CA ILE A 180 3.74 -24.19 -8.18
C ILE A 180 3.08 -24.22 -6.78
N PHE A 181 2.12 -23.33 -6.52
CA PHE A 181 1.42 -23.27 -5.24
C PHE A 181 0.39 -24.39 -5.02
N ALA A 182 -0.11 -24.99 -6.11
CA ALA A 182 -1.01 -26.14 -6.03
C ALA A 182 -0.26 -27.47 -5.84
N ARG A 183 0.95 -27.57 -6.38
CA ARG A 183 1.76 -28.81 -6.36
C ARG A 183 2.54 -29.00 -5.07
N SER A 184 3.10 -27.94 -4.52
CA SER A 184 4.01 -28.00 -3.38
C SER A 184 3.99 -26.69 -2.58
N GLU A 185 4.83 -26.63 -1.56
CA GLU A 185 5.20 -25.36 -0.89
C GLU A 185 6.46 -24.81 -1.59
N PRO A 186 6.33 -23.81 -2.49
CA PRO A 186 7.46 -23.35 -3.27
C PRO A 186 8.46 -22.57 -2.40
N GLY A 187 9.75 -22.74 -2.72
CA GLY A 187 10.82 -21.96 -2.12
C GLY A 187 10.82 -20.51 -2.59
N ASP A 188 11.56 -19.64 -1.86
CA ASP A 188 11.63 -18.21 -2.16
C ASP A 188 12.13 -17.93 -3.57
N ASP A 189 13.17 -18.64 -4.02
CA ASP A 189 13.73 -18.49 -5.37
C ASP A 189 12.74 -18.91 -6.47
N GLU A 190 11.89 -19.89 -6.21
CA GLU A 190 10.89 -20.35 -7.14
C GLU A 190 9.77 -19.31 -7.30
N ILE A 191 9.31 -18.75 -6.16
CA ILE A 191 8.34 -17.67 -6.16
C ILE A 191 8.92 -16.42 -6.83
N LYS A 192 10.15 -16.06 -6.51
CA LYS A 192 10.85 -14.93 -7.13
C LYS A 192 10.92 -15.08 -8.65
N ARG A 193 11.33 -16.26 -9.15
CA ARG A 193 11.35 -16.55 -10.59
C ARG A 193 9.97 -16.43 -11.22
N LEU A 194 8.93 -16.95 -10.56
CA LEU A 194 7.55 -16.80 -11.01
C LEU A 194 7.16 -15.33 -11.16
N ILE A 195 7.41 -14.50 -10.12
CA ILE A 195 7.06 -13.07 -10.10
C ILE A 195 7.77 -12.32 -11.23
N LEU A 196 9.07 -12.55 -11.39
CA LEU A 196 9.87 -11.89 -12.43
C LEU A 196 9.45 -12.29 -13.84
N PHE A 197 9.11 -13.56 -14.04
CA PHE A 197 8.76 -14.08 -15.37
C PHE A 197 7.34 -13.72 -15.79
N ASN A 198 6.34 -13.90 -14.90
CA ASN A 198 4.94 -13.75 -15.30
C ASN A 198 4.37 -12.36 -14.97
N PRO A 199 4.14 -11.97 -13.67
CA PRO A 199 3.54 -10.66 -13.43
C PRO A 199 4.38 -9.51 -13.98
N LEU A 200 5.68 -9.50 -13.71
CA LEU A 200 6.55 -8.39 -14.11
C LEU A 200 7.05 -8.49 -15.56
N GLY A 201 7.33 -9.70 -16.05
CA GLY A 201 7.95 -9.87 -17.37
C GLY A 201 6.97 -9.90 -18.54
N ARG A 202 5.77 -10.44 -18.37
CA ARG A 202 4.83 -10.73 -19.46
C ARG A 202 3.49 -10.01 -19.40
N SER A 203 3.18 -9.31 -18.31
CA SER A 203 1.92 -8.58 -18.18
C SER A 203 2.07 -7.11 -18.57
N PHE A 204 0.95 -6.39 -18.55
CA PHE A 204 0.94 -4.94 -18.69
C PHE A 204 1.75 -4.24 -17.58
N LEU A 205 1.96 -4.90 -16.45
CA LEU A 205 2.70 -4.35 -15.31
C LEU A 205 4.13 -3.95 -15.66
N LYS A 206 4.76 -4.59 -16.67
CA LYS A 206 6.10 -4.21 -17.13
C LYS A 206 6.25 -2.74 -17.57
N LYS A 207 5.12 -2.06 -17.89
CA LYS A 207 5.12 -0.63 -18.22
C LYS A 207 5.26 0.23 -16.96
N TYR A 208 4.82 -0.27 -15.82
CA TYR A 208 4.65 0.50 -14.60
C TYR A 208 5.54 0.04 -13.45
N PHE A 209 6.03 -1.19 -13.50
CA PHE A 209 6.87 -1.80 -12.48
C PHE A 209 8.18 -2.30 -13.08
N ARG A 210 9.24 -2.17 -12.32
CA ARG A 210 10.55 -2.72 -12.65
C ARG A 210 11.14 -3.44 -11.44
N TYR A 211 11.94 -4.46 -11.70
CA TYR A 211 12.76 -5.11 -10.69
C TYR A 211 14.15 -4.48 -10.67
N ASP A 212 14.57 -4.04 -9.50
CA ASP A 212 15.93 -3.57 -9.23
C ASP A 212 16.73 -4.70 -8.61
N LYS A 213 17.76 -5.16 -9.33
CA LYS A 213 18.63 -6.25 -8.88
C LYS A 213 19.59 -5.83 -7.76
N GLN A 214 19.97 -4.55 -7.68
CA GLN A 214 20.95 -4.08 -6.70
C GLN A 214 20.33 -4.06 -5.30
N THR A 215 19.10 -3.65 -5.20
CA THR A 215 18.36 -3.54 -3.94
C THR A 215 17.44 -4.73 -3.68
N ASP A 216 17.37 -5.70 -4.61
CA ASP A 216 16.41 -6.81 -4.61
C ASP A 216 14.99 -6.34 -4.31
N SER A 217 14.53 -5.36 -5.08
CA SER A 217 13.24 -4.72 -4.87
C SER A 217 12.44 -4.53 -6.15
N VAL A 218 11.13 -4.39 -6.00
CA VAL A 218 10.22 -3.99 -7.08
C VAL A 218 9.87 -2.52 -6.87
N CYS A 219 10.07 -1.71 -7.93
CA CYS A 219 9.78 -0.30 -7.93
C CYS A 219 8.63 0.00 -8.90
N ILE A 220 7.71 0.86 -8.51
CA ILE A 220 6.68 1.41 -9.40
C ILE A 220 7.23 2.64 -10.14
N ASN A 221 6.64 2.96 -11.30
CA ASN A 221 6.92 4.20 -12.01
C ASN A 221 6.67 5.41 -11.08
N THR A 222 7.66 6.27 -10.94
CA THR A 222 7.62 7.40 -9.99
C THR A 222 6.45 8.34 -10.28
N LYS A 223 6.19 8.69 -11.56
CA LYS A 223 5.06 9.55 -11.93
C LYS A 223 3.71 8.90 -11.56
N LEU A 224 3.58 7.58 -11.76
CA LEU A 224 2.40 6.85 -11.36
C LEU A 224 2.22 6.89 -9.83
N TRP A 225 3.28 6.59 -9.06
CA TRP A 225 3.22 6.56 -7.61
C TRP A 225 2.86 7.90 -7.00
N MET A 226 3.47 8.96 -7.48
CA MET A 226 3.22 10.33 -7.03
C MET A 226 1.83 10.85 -7.41
N GLY A 227 1.25 10.33 -8.51
CA GLY A 227 -0.11 10.67 -8.94
C GLY A 227 -1.21 9.86 -8.26
N MET A 228 -0.88 8.81 -7.51
CA MET A 228 -1.86 8.00 -6.78
C MET A 228 -2.28 8.68 -5.48
N SER A 229 -3.58 8.86 -5.31
CA SER A 229 -4.20 9.22 -4.04
C SER A 229 -4.46 7.98 -3.17
N TYR A 230 -4.84 8.19 -1.92
CA TYR A 230 -5.26 7.09 -1.04
C TYR A 230 -6.48 6.34 -1.59
N SER A 231 -7.46 7.06 -2.14
CA SER A 231 -8.64 6.47 -2.79
C SER A 231 -8.27 5.61 -4.00
N ASP A 232 -7.26 6.01 -4.77
CA ASP A 232 -6.73 5.18 -5.85
C ASP A 232 -6.18 3.84 -5.31
N GLY A 233 -5.46 3.88 -4.17
CA GLY A 233 -4.97 2.68 -3.50
C GLY A 233 -6.09 1.75 -3.06
N ILE A 234 -7.15 2.28 -2.45
CA ILE A 234 -8.37 1.50 -2.08
C ILE A 234 -9.00 0.90 -3.32
N ARG A 235 -9.22 1.70 -4.37
CA ARG A 235 -9.82 1.26 -5.63
C ARG A 235 -9.04 0.11 -6.27
N ILE A 236 -7.71 0.18 -6.25
CA ILE A 236 -6.84 -0.89 -6.76
C ILE A 236 -6.98 -2.15 -5.91
N LYS A 237 -6.99 -2.04 -4.58
CA LYS A 237 -7.20 -3.17 -3.67
C LYS A 237 -8.54 -3.86 -3.92
N GLU A 238 -9.62 -3.13 -3.97
CA GLU A 238 -10.96 -3.68 -4.21
C GLU A 238 -11.08 -4.33 -5.61
N LYS A 239 -10.51 -3.70 -6.63
CA LYS A 239 -10.41 -4.29 -7.96
C LYS A 239 -9.66 -5.62 -7.94
N SER A 240 -8.50 -5.68 -7.26
CA SER A 240 -7.69 -6.89 -7.14
C SER A 240 -8.45 -8.01 -6.44
N LYS A 241 -9.14 -7.72 -5.33
CA LYS A 241 -9.99 -8.68 -4.61
C LYS A 241 -11.14 -9.19 -5.50
N THR A 242 -11.77 -8.32 -6.25
CA THR A 242 -12.84 -8.68 -7.22
C THR A 242 -12.34 -9.63 -8.30
N ILE A 243 -11.15 -9.34 -8.86
CA ILE A 243 -10.52 -10.20 -9.86
C ILE A 243 -10.20 -11.57 -9.28
N ILE A 244 -9.61 -11.62 -8.07
CA ILE A 244 -9.29 -12.86 -7.36
C ILE A 244 -10.56 -13.69 -7.12
N SER A 245 -11.61 -13.07 -6.60
CA SER A 245 -12.90 -13.73 -6.35
C SER A 245 -13.50 -14.29 -7.64
N GLY A 246 -13.52 -13.49 -8.71
CA GLY A 246 -14.03 -13.92 -10.03
C GLY A 246 -13.21 -15.05 -10.65
N TYR A 247 -11.89 -15.05 -10.46
CA TYR A 247 -11.02 -16.14 -10.91
C TYR A 247 -11.35 -17.45 -10.21
N TYR A 248 -11.44 -17.45 -8.87
CA TYR A 248 -11.73 -18.68 -8.13
C TYR A 248 -13.15 -19.20 -8.35
N LYS A 249 -14.13 -18.31 -8.56
CA LYS A 249 -15.49 -18.73 -8.95
C LYS A 249 -15.48 -19.47 -10.28
N LYS A 250 -14.72 -19.01 -11.27
CA LYS A 250 -14.59 -19.72 -12.55
C LYS A 250 -13.88 -21.06 -12.41
N LEU A 251 -12.81 -21.10 -11.58
CA LEU A 251 -12.02 -22.31 -11.38
C LEU A 251 -12.83 -23.41 -10.68
N SER A 252 -13.69 -23.05 -9.70
CA SER A 252 -14.58 -24.00 -9.02
C SER A 252 -15.63 -24.60 -9.97
N LEU A 253 -16.16 -23.81 -10.90
CA LEU A 253 -17.13 -24.29 -11.89
C LEU A 253 -16.52 -25.23 -12.92
N SER A 254 -15.26 -24.99 -13.32
CA SER A 254 -14.58 -25.86 -14.28
C SER A 254 -14.12 -27.19 -13.69
N GLY A 255 -13.94 -27.28 -12.38
CA GLY A 255 -13.59 -28.53 -11.68
C GLY A 255 -14.78 -29.46 -11.37
N SER A 256 -16.02 -28.97 -11.54
CA SER A 256 -17.24 -29.75 -11.26
C SER A 256 -17.78 -30.49 -12.50
N SER A 257 -17.11 -30.40 -13.65
CA SER A 257 -17.57 -30.97 -14.93
C SER A 257 -16.72 -32.15 -15.39
N GLY A 258 -15.99 -32.79 -14.46
CA GLY A 258 -15.15 -33.98 -14.71
C GLY A 258 -15.61 -35.20 -13.95
#